data_3549c4a6e508cef4fe64c963d59193da
#
_entry.id   3549c4a6e508cef4fe64c963d59193da
#
_cell.length_a   1.000
_cell.length_b   1.000
_cell.length_c   1.000
_cell.angle_alpha   90.00
_cell.angle_beta   90.00
_cell.angle_gamma   90.00
#
_symmetry.space_group_name_H-M   'P 1'
#
loop_
_entity.id
_entity.type
_entity.pdbx_description
1 polymer ?
#
loop_
_entity_poly.entity_id
_entity_poly.type
_entity_poly.pdbx_seq_one_letter_code
_entity_poly.pdbx_strand_id
1 'polypeptide(L)'
;MDLYRSVDFPLPENFQNEKFGMNSYEKMVSGIDYWIGKILEKIDLTKTLIVITSDHGDFIPISGIDHEITYIPSMVKAGQKIKKFTPKHFHSLGESTFVKIRDAIVPIRKSFLKRKLSEEEMRTLNVRGTKIGWELYDEVFLTPLLFSGYGVKHSRIVNQQVRQIDIFPSIVSIAGLPEIKEQIEGKSLLPVINGEKMNEEPALIENQILDPDDDDVVIGVRTSSYKYFRDRYDKKNKSCLFDLKNDPHEKNNIVTERSDIVEQMEDLLAKYRKNEYNFEGDSDDKEVQKIKEELKKMGYI
;
A
#
# COMPACT_ATOMS: atom_id res chain seq x y z
N MET A 1 11.26 6.19 -5.34
CA MET A 1 10.72 6.03 -6.69
C MET A 1 9.47 6.88 -6.79
N ASP A 2 9.38 7.75 -7.75
CA ASP A 2 8.24 8.65 -7.89
C ASP A 2 7.15 7.86 -8.63
N LEU A 3 6.31 7.14 -7.90
CA LEU A 3 5.23 6.30 -8.43
C LEU A 3 4.33 7.08 -9.41
N TYR A 4 4.30 8.40 -9.29
CA TYR A 4 3.55 9.29 -10.18
C TYR A 4 4.22 9.56 -11.54
N ARG A 5 5.46 9.10 -11.74
CA ARG A 5 6.16 9.24 -13.02
C ARG A 5 6.02 8.05 -13.96
N SER A 6 5.61 6.90 -13.47
CA SER A 6 5.52 5.71 -14.31
C SER A 6 4.25 5.67 -15.15
N VAL A 7 3.30 6.55 -14.88
CA VAL A 7 2.04 6.58 -15.63
C VAL A 7 2.04 7.79 -16.56
N ASP A 8 2.80 7.72 -17.65
CA ASP A 8 2.56 8.52 -18.84
C ASP A 8 1.25 8.08 -19.53
N PHE A 9 0.18 7.90 -18.74
CA PHE A 9 -1.15 7.86 -19.30
C PHE A 9 -1.49 9.29 -19.69
N PRO A 10 -1.64 9.60 -20.99
CA PRO A 10 -2.06 10.92 -21.40
C PRO A 10 -3.45 11.16 -20.81
N LEU A 11 -3.50 11.93 -19.74
CA LEU A 11 -4.77 12.44 -19.25
C LEU A 11 -5.38 13.26 -20.40
N PRO A 12 -6.62 12.97 -20.80
CA PRO A 12 -7.32 13.83 -21.74
C PRO A 12 -7.24 15.28 -21.25
N GLU A 13 -7.05 16.25 -22.16
CA GLU A 13 -6.82 17.67 -21.79
C GLU A 13 -7.89 18.22 -20.83
N ASN A 14 -9.12 17.71 -20.91
CA ASN A 14 -10.24 18.09 -20.05
C ASN A 14 -10.10 17.63 -18.59
N PHE A 15 -9.16 16.70 -18.26
CA PHE A 15 -8.91 16.24 -16.88
C PHE A 15 -8.08 17.20 -16.04
N GLN A 16 -7.63 18.29 -16.58
CA GLN A 16 -6.96 19.34 -15.81
C GLN A 16 -7.93 20.18 -14.94
N ASN A 17 -9.23 20.02 -15.14
CA ASN A 17 -10.26 20.74 -14.38
C ASN A 17 -10.40 20.17 -12.96
N GLU A 18 -10.69 21.04 -11.98
CA GLU A 18 -10.97 20.68 -10.58
C GLU A 18 -12.13 19.69 -10.41
N LYS A 19 -13.03 19.61 -11.40
CA LYS A 19 -14.09 18.59 -11.47
C LYS A 19 -13.58 17.16 -11.36
N PHE A 20 -12.33 16.92 -11.78
CA PHE A 20 -11.70 15.59 -11.80
C PHE A 20 -10.73 15.37 -10.63
N GLY A 21 -10.60 16.33 -9.73
CA GLY A 21 -9.79 16.24 -8.53
C GLY A 21 -9.13 17.56 -8.17
N MET A 22 -8.92 17.79 -6.90
CA MET A 22 -8.32 19.00 -6.36
C MET A 22 -6.78 18.97 -6.45
N ASN A 23 -6.20 17.77 -6.53
CA ASN A 23 -4.76 17.55 -6.60
C ASN A 23 -4.39 16.59 -7.74
N SER A 24 -3.10 16.41 -7.98
CA SER A 24 -2.59 15.57 -9.06
C SER A 24 -2.96 14.10 -8.90
N TYR A 25 -3.00 13.60 -7.67
CA TYR A 25 -3.36 12.22 -7.37
C TYR A 25 -4.82 11.94 -7.71
N GLU A 26 -5.74 12.77 -7.25
CA GLU A 26 -7.18 12.63 -7.55
C GLU A 26 -7.45 12.70 -9.06
N LYS A 27 -6.76 13.60 -9.76
CA LYS A 27 -6.84 13.69 -11.25
C LYS A 27 -6.33 12.41 -11.92
N MET A 28 -5.27 11.82 -11.39
CA MET A 28 -4.74 10.55 -11.88
C MET A 28 -5.74 9.41 -11.67
N VAL A 29 -6.34 9.31 -10.48
CA VAL A 29 -7.39 8.32 -10.18
C VAL A 29 -8.58 8.49 -11.13
N SER A 30 -9.03 9.73 -11.37
CA SER A 30 -10.09 10.02 -12.35
C SER A 30 -9.70 9.63 -13.78
N GLY A 31 -8.42 9.78 -14.13
CA GLY A 31 -7.88 9.33 -15.42
C GLY A 31 -7.90 7.82 -15.57
N ILE A 32 -7.53 7.09 -14.52
CA ILE A 32 -7.60 5.61 -14.48
C ILE A 32 -9.06 5.16 -14.63
N ASP A 33 -9.99 5.76 -13.90
CA ASP A 33 -11.42 5.47 -13.99
C ASP A 33 -11.94 5.66 -15.43
N TYR A 34 -11.56 6.78 -16.07
CA TYR A 34 -11.91 7.04 -17.47
C TYR A 34 -11.42 5.92 -18.40
N TRP A 35 -10.16 5.48 -18.27
CA TRP A 35 -9.60 4.44 -19.13
C TRP A 35 -10.21 3.06 -18.84
N ILE A 36 -10.51 2.76 -17.59
CA ILE A 36 -11.29 1.56 -17.23
C ILE A 36 -12.64 1.60 -17.94
N GLY A 37 -13.35 2.75 -17.92
CA GLY A 37 -14.58 2.94 -18.66
C GLY A 37 -14.43 2.65 -20.15
N LYS A 38 -13.35 3.13 -20.79
CA LYS A 38 -13.06 2.85 -22.20
C LYS A 38 -12.79 1.38 -22.51
N ILE A 39 -12.17 0.67 -21.61
CA ILE A 39 -11.98 -0.79 -21.70
C ILE A 39 -13.35 -1.49 -21.60
N LEU A 40 -14.16 -1.11 -20.62
CA LEU A 40 -15.48 -1.72 -20.38
C LEU A 40 -16.44 -1.55 -21.57
N GLU A 41 -16.33 -0.45 -22.36
CA GLU A 41 -17.09 -0.26 -23.60
C GLU A 41 -16.82 -1.35 -24.66
N LYS A 42 -15.69 -2.08 -24.56
CA LYS A 42 -15.24 -3.10 -25.53
C LYS A 42 -15.41 -4.53 -25.05
N ILE A 43 -15.86 -4.70 -23.81
CA ILE A 43 -15.93 -6.01 -23.15
C ILE A 43 -17.37 -6.48 -23.04
N ASP A 44 -17.61 -7.75 -23.38
CA ASP A 44 -18.87 -8.43 -23.10
C ASP A 44 -18.90 -8.93 -21.65
N LEU A 45 -19.54 -8.16 -20.77
CA LEU A 45 -19.66 -8.49 -19.35
C LEU A 45 -20.46 -9.78 -19.07
N THR A 46 -21.20 -10.30 -20.04
CA THR A 46 -21.88 -11.60 -19.88
C THR A 46 -20.90 -12.79 -19.96
N LYS A 47 -19.71 -12.56 -20.49
CA LYS A 47 -18.67 -13.57 -20.70
C LYS A 47 -17.36 -13.26 -19.99
N THR A 48 -17.22 -12.05 -19.45
CA THR A 48 -15.98 -11.57 -18.84
C THR A 48 -16.20 -11.18 -17.40
N LEU A 49 -15.44 -11.77 -16.49
CA LEU A 49 -15.32 -11.33 -15.09
C LEU A 49 -14.31 -10.21 -15.02
N ILE A 50 -14.69 -9.11 -14.41
CA ILE A 50 -13.82 -7.98 -14.11
C ILE A 50 -13.52 -7.99 -12.61
N VAL A 51 -12.23 -7.91 -12.26
CA VAL A 51 -11.77 -7.71 -10.89
C VAL A 51 -10.90 -6.46 -10.87
N ILE A 52 -11.26 -5.50 -10.05
CA ILE A 52 -10.49 -4.26 -9.85
C ILE A 52 -10.00 -4.23 -8.41
N THR A 53 -8.70 -4.10 -8.24
CA THR A 53 -8.03 -3.94 -6.96
C THR A 53 -6.76 -3.11 -7.15
N SER A 54 -6.06 -2.79 -6.07
CA SER A 54 -4.70 -2.24 -6.10
C SER A 54 -3.77 -3.17 -5.32
N ASP A 55 -2.48 -3.07 -5.57
CA ASP A 55 -1.41 -3.76 -4.83
C ASP A 55 -1.32 -3.27 -3.39
N HIS A 56 -1.36 -1.96 -3.19
CA HIS A 56 -1.40 -1.29 -1.90
C HIS A 56 -2.10 0.08 -2.02
N GLY A 57 -2.38 0.71 -0.90
CA GLY A 57 -2.76 2.11 -0.82
C GLY A 57 -1.54 3.03 -0.78
N ASP A 58 -1.73 4.30 -0.44
CA ASP A 58 -0.63 5.25 -0.25
C ASP A 58 -1.01 6.29 0.82
N PHE A 59 0.00 6.83 1.48
CA PHE A 59 -0.15 7.97 2.37
C PHE A 59 -0.31 9.26 1.56
N ILE A 60 -1.54 9.66 1.32
CA ILE A 60 -1.85 10.83 0.51
C ILE A 60 -2.51 11.88 1.39
N PRO A 61 -1.91 13.07 1.55
CA PRO A 61 -2.55 14.16 2.26
C PRO A 61 -3.82 14.62 1.53
N ILE A 62 -4.91 14.64 2.24
CA ILE A 62 -6.22 15.07 1.74
C ILE A 62 -6.18 16.52 1.25
N SER A 63 -5.33 17.35 1.85
CA SER A 63 -5.17 18.77 1.50
C SER A 63 -4.35 19.05 0.24
N GLY A 64 -3.71 18.04 -0.36
CA GLY A 64 -2.84 18.22 -1.53
C GLY A 64 -1.53 18.98 -1.27
N ILE A 65 -1.23 19.26 0.00
CA ILE A 65 -0.05 20.07 0.43
C ILE A 65 1.26 19.27 0.37
N ASP A 66 1.18 17.96 0.33
CA ASP A 66 2.32 17.03 0.38
C ASP A 66 3.36 17.23 -0.70
N HIS A 67 2.91 17.52 -1.91
CA HIS A 67 3.80 17.76 -3.05
C HIS A 67 4.66 19.02 -2.85
N GLU A 68 4.16 19.99 -2.08
CA GLU A 68 4.89 21.24 -1.82
C GLU A 68 5.95 21.10 -0.72
N ILE A 69 5.82 20.11 0.17
CA ILE A 69 6.69 19.99 1.35
C ILE A 69 7.95 19.18 1.05
N THR A 70 7.79 18.06 0.40
CA THR A 70 8.91 17.15 0.07
C THR A 70 9.53 17.49 -1.28
N TYR A 71 8.73 17.99 -2.21
CA TYR A 71 9.19 18.45 -3.51
C TYR A 71 9.32 19.97 -3.51
N ILE A 72 10.54 20.48 -3.50
CA ILE A 72 10.84 21.90 -3.66
C ILE A 72 11.18 22.12 -5.15
N PRO A 73 10.21 22.54 -6.00
CA PRO A 73 10.44 22.64 -7.44
C PRO A 73 11.62 23.54 -7.79
N SER A 74 11.82 24.61 -7.00
CA SER A 74 12.95 25.53 -7.16
C SER A 74 14.30 24.86 -6.88
N MET A 75 14.38 23.97 -5.88
CA MET A 75 15.62 23.25 -5.57
C MET A 75 15.89 22.12 -6.60
N VAL A 76 14.86 21.42 -7.05
CA VAL A 76 15.00 20.39 -8.09
C VAL A 76 15.44 21.02 -9.40
N LYS A 77 14.81 22.14 -9.82
CA LYS A 77 15.25 22.91 -10.99
C LYS A 77 16.65 23.45 -10.84
N ALA A 78 17.04 23.93 -9.66
CA ALA A 78 18.39 24.37 -9.39
C ALA A 78 19.39 23.21 -9.45
N GLY A 79 19.07 22.07 -8.83
CA GLY A 79 19.88 20.84 -8.90
C GLY A 79 20.06 20.32 -10.32
N GLN A 80 19.00 20.31 -11.13
CA GLN A 80 19.08 19.93 -12.54
C GLN A 80 19.92 20.90 -13.36
N LYS A 81 19.82 22.22 -13.11
CA LYS A 81 20.70 23.23 -13.74
C LYS A 81 22.16 23.01 -13.35
N ILE A 82 22.44 22.81 -12.06
CA ILE A 82 23.79 22.54 -11.58
C ILE A 82 24.37 21.27 -12.20
N LYS A 83 23.59 20.16 -12.22
CA LYS A 83 24.00 18.90 -12.90
C LYS A 83 24.35 19.14 -14.37
N LYS A 84 23.65 20.01 -15.07
CA LYS A 84 23.88 20.28 -16.51
C LYS A 84 25.19 21.04 -16.77
N PHE A 85 25.67 21.81 -15.78
CA PHE A 85 26.88 22.66 -15.92
C PHE A 85 28.09 22.12 -15.16
N THR A 86 27.96 21.03 -14.38
CA THR A 86 29.06 20.44 -13.61
C THR A 86 29.53 19.12 -14.20
N PRO A 87 30.87 18.86 -14.23
CA PRO A 87 31.40 17.57 -14.63
C PRO A 87 30.85 16.41 -13.76
N LYS A 88 30.71 15.23 -14.37
CA LYS A 88 30.06 14.06 -13.71
C LYS A 88 30.69 13.67 -12.36
N HIS A 89 32.00 13.81 -12.20
CA HIS A 89 32.70 13.46 -10.95
C HIS A 89 32.40 14.40 -9.76
N PHE A 90 31.77 15.55 -10.00
CA PHE A 90 31.30 16.43 -8.92
C PHE A 90 29.82 16.21 -8.56
N HIS A 91 29.09 15.34 -9.27
CA HIS A 91 27.66 15.14 -9.03
C HIS A 91 27.36 14.57 -7.65
N SER A 92 28.20 13.65 -7.14
CA SER A 92 28.03 13.04 -5.81
C SER A 92 28.20 14.08 -4.67
N LEU A 93 29.12 15.02 -4.83
CA LEU A 93 29.29 16.14 -3.89
C LEU A 93 28.08 17.09 -3.91
N GLY A 94 27.54 17.37 -5.09
CA GLY A 94 26.33 18.18 -5.26
C GLY A 94 25.10 17.49 -4.68
N GLU A 95 24.94 16.20 -4.84
CA GLU A 95 23.86 15.40 -4.26
C GLU A 95 23.93 15.37 -2.73
N SER A 96 25.09 15.12 -2.15
CA SER A 96 25.30 15.16 -0.70
C SER A 96 24.97 16.54 -0.10
N THR A 97 25.36 17.63 -0.76
CA THR A 97 25.06 18.99 -0.31
C THR A 97 23.57 19.31 -0.43
N PHE A 98 22.93 18.86 -1.53
CA PHE A 98 21.50 19.00 -1.75
C PHE A 98 20.69 18.27 -0.68
N VAL A 99 21.05 17.02 -0.35
CA VAL A 99 20.43 16.24 0.71
C VAL A 99 20.55 16.95 2.06
N LYS A 100 21.72 17.44 2.43
CA LYS A 100 21.92 18.18 3.68
C LYS A 100 21.07 19.44 3.78
N ILE A 101 20.95 20.22 2.70
CA ILE A 101 20.11 21.41 2.66
C ILE A 101 18.63 21.04 2.76
N ARG A 102 18.20 19.98 2.04
CA ARG A 102 16.83 19.45 2.14
C ARG A 102 16.53 19.05 3.58
N ASP A 103 17.41 18.29 4.20
CA ASP A 103 17.23 17.74 5.54
C ASP A 103 17.22 18.83 6.62
N ALA A 104 17.84 19.98 6.36
CA ALA A 104 17.75 21.15 7.21
C ALA A 104 16.45 21.96 7.02
N ILE A 105 15.93 22.02 5.80
CA ILE A 105 14.73 22.82 5.48
C ILE A 105 13.42 22.07 5.79
N VAL A 106 13.40 20.76 5.59
CA VAL A 106 12.19 19.94 5.80
C VAL A 106 11.63 20.03 7.22
N PRO A 107 12.43 19.94 8.30
CA PRO A 107 11.93 20.10 9.67
C PRO A 107 11.31 21.48 9.93
N ILE A 108 11.91 22.53 9.39
CA ILE A 108 11.40 23.91 9.53
C ILE A 108 10.03 24.02 8.86
N ARG A 109 9.89 23.51 7.64
CA ARG A 109 8.61 23.49 6.92
C ARG A 109 7.56 22.64 7.63
N LYS A 110 7.93 21.44 8.11
CA LYS A 110 7.05 20.60 8.91
C LYS A 110 6.54 21.33 10.16
N SER A 111 7.40 22.08 10.85
CA SER A 111 7.01 22.86 12.02
C SER A 111 5.99 23.97 11.71
N PHE A 112 6.15 24.66 10.59
CA PHE A 112 5.17 25.67 10.14
C PHE A 112 3.82 25.05 9.76
N LEU A 113 3.83 23.86 9.18
CA LEU A 113 2.63 23.16 8.71
C LEU A 113 1.91 22.42 9.82
N LYS A 114 2.61 21.99 10.88
CA LYS A 114 2.04 21.29 12.04
C LYS A 114 0.81 21.99 12.65
N ARG A 115 0.71 23.32 12.49
CA ARG A 115 -0.44 24.11 12.97
C ARG A 115 -1.65 24.10 12.01
N LYS A 116 -1.48 23.60 10.78
CA LYS A 116 -2.48 23.66 9.71
C LYS A 116 -2.96 22.30 9.26
N LEU A 117 -2.24 21.24 9.61
CA LEU A 117 -2.50 19.88 9.15
C LEU A 117 -3.19 19.06 10.24
N SER A 118 -4.06 18.16 9.83
CA SER A 118 -4.63 17.14 10.71
C SER A 118 -3.53 16.15 11.16
N GLU A 119 -3.84 15.34 12.16
CA GLU A 119 -2.90 14.32 12.64
C GLU A 119 -2.59 13.28 11.55
N GLU A 120 -3.60 12.91 10.74
CA GLU A 120 -3.42 11.99 9.62
C GLU A 120 -2.48 12.58 8.54
N GLU A 121 -2.69 13.85 8.20
CA GLU A 121 -1.83 14.56 7.26
C GLU A 121 -0.40 14.69 7.78
N MET A 122 -0.24 14.92 9.09
CA MET A 122 1.08 14.93 9.74
C MET A 122 1.73 13.55 9.73
N ARG A 123 0.96 12.47 9.93
CA ARG A 123 1.43 11.09 9.82
C ARG A 123 1.97 10.83 8.40
N THR A 124 1.19 11.16 7.39
CA THR A 124 1.59 11.08 5.98
C THR A 124 2.92 11.78 5.71
N LEU A 125 3.10 13.00 6.25
CA LEU A 125 4.33 13.76 6.08
C LEU A 125 5.53 13.18 6.83
N ASN A 126 5.28 12.50 7.95
CA ASN A 126 6.35 11.88 8.72
C ASN A 126 6.85 10.60 8.06
N VAL A 127 5.96 9.85 7.42
CA VAL A 127 6.29 8.61 6.71
C VAL A 127 6.99 8.89 5.38
N ARG A 128 6.56 9.92 4.64
CA ARG A 128 7.24 10.32 3.40
C ARG A 128 8.65 10.86 3.65
N GLY A 129 9.64 10.12 3.18
CA GLY A 129 11.07 10.47 3.27
C GLY A 129 11.81 9.78 4.41
N THR A 130 11.14 8.94 5.19
CA THR A 130 11.77 7.88 5.97
C THR A 130 11.74 6.57 5.15
N LYS A 131 12.51 5.57 5.53
CA LYS A 131 12.37 4.24 4.96
C LYS A 131 10.90 3.82 5.12
N ILE A 132 10.22 3.60 3.98
CA ILE A 132 8.84 3.12 3.96
C ILE A 132 8.86 1.74 4.59
N GLY A 133 8.14 1.55 5.67
CA GLY A 133 8.11 0.23 6.27
C GLY A 133 7.64 0.16 7.70
N TRP A 134 7.52 1.29 8.37
CA TRP A 134 7.30 1.31 9.81
C TRP A 134 5.83 1.27 10.23
N GLU A 135 4.92 1.69 9.36
CA GLU A 135 3.56 1.98 9.76
C GLU A 135 2.58 1.24 8.87
N LEU A 136 2.03 0.15 9.39
CA LEU A 136 1.04 -0.68 8.71
C LEU A 136 -0.36 -0.09 8.87
N TYR A 137 -0.54 1.20 8.55
CA TYR A 137 -1.83 1.88 8.64
C TYR A 137 -2.78 1.52 7.50
N ASP A 138 -4.07 1.71 7.72
CA ASP A 138 -5.12 1.38 6.74
C ASP A 138 -5.00 2.19 5.45
N GLU A 139 -4.38 3.38 5.47
CA GLU A 139 -4.07 4.14 4.25
C GLU A 139 -3.24 3.33 3.24
N VAL A 140 -2.42 2.40 3.72
CA VAL A 140 -1.59 1.53 2.87
C VAL A 140 -2.24 0.18 2.62
N PHE A 141 -2.93 -0.38 3.60
CA PHE A 141 -3.41 -1.77 3.55
C PHE A 141 -4.88 -1.92 3.16
N LEU A 142 -5.70 -0.89 3.29
CA LEU A 142 -7.09 -0.94 2.88
C LEU A 142 -7.21 -0.62 1.38
N THR A 143 -7.17 -1.66 0.56
CA THR A 143 -7.24 -1.56 -0.90
C THR A 143 -8.68 -1.72 -1.41
N PRO A 144 -9.06 -1.06 -2.52
CA PRO A 144 -10.34 -1.31 -3.15
C PRO A 144 -10.40 -2.74 -3.69
N LEU A 145 -11.59 -3.34 -3.64
CA LEU A 145 -11.84 -4.62 -4.29
C LEU A 145 -13.26 -4.62 -4.88
N LEU A 146 -13.34 -4.86 -6.19
CA LEU A 146 -14.59 -4.91 -6.92
C LEU A 146 -14.61 -6.13 -7.82
N PHE A 147 -15.73 -6.85 -7.82
CA PHE A 147 -16.06 -7.89 -8.79
C PHE A 147 -17.26 -7.46 -9.62
N SER A 148 -17.20 -7.64 -10.93
CA SER A 148 -18.29 -7.29 -11.85
C SER A 148 -18.29 -8.20 -13.10
N GLY A 149 -19.44 -8.33 -13.74
CA GLY A 149 -19.58 -9.08 -14.98
C GLY A 149 -19.91 -10.57 -14.77
N TYR A 150 -19.27 -11.44 -15.55
CA TYR A 150 -19.58 -12.87 -15.55
C TYR A 150 -19.58 -13.47 -14.14
N GLY A 151 -20.65 -14.20 -13.81
CA GLY A 151 -20.80 -14.88 -12.52
C GLY A 151 -21.20 -14.01 -11.34
N VAL A 152 -21.20 -12.67 -11.48
CA VAL A 152 -21.65 -11.72 -10.44
C VAL A 152 -23.09 -11.32 -10.72
N LYS A 153 -24.04 -11.87 -9.94
CA LYS A 153 -25.48 -11.74 -10.21
C LYS A 153 -26.12 -10.49 -9.62
N HIS A 154 -25.53 -9.93 -8.55
CA HIS A 154 -26.16 -8.85 -7.78
C HIS A 154 -25.16 -7.76 -7.44
N SER A 155 -25.58 -6.51 -7.62
CA SER A 155 -24.82 -5.36 -7.09
C SER A 155 -25.03 -5.26 -5.59
N ARG A 156 -23.92 -5.24 -4.82
CA ARG A 156 -23.95 -5.06 -3.37
C ARG A 156 -22.66 -4.48 -2.85
N ILE A 157 -22.74 -3.87 -1.68
CA ILE A 157 -21.59 -3.47 -0.88
C ILE A 157 -21.39 -4.53 0.21
N VAL A 158 -20.17 -5.07 0.32
CA VAL A 158 -19.76 -6.00 1.36
C VAL A 158 -18.94 -5.20 2.38
N ASN A 159 -19.46 -5.05 3.60
CA ASN A 159 -18.78 -4.34 4.68
C ASN A 159 -17.85 -5.24 5.52
N GLN A 160 -17.96 -6.55 5.32
CA GLN A 160 -17.07 -7.51 5.97
C GLN A 160 -15.65 -7.38 5.43
N GLN A 161 -14.66 -7.48 6.31
CA GLN A 161 -13.26 -7.56 5.90
C GLN A 161 -13.03 -8.79 5.02
N VAL A 162 -12.31 -8.58 3.92
CA VAL A 162 -11.83 -9.63 3.01
C VAL A 162 -10.34 -9.37 2.75
N ARG A 163 -9.63 -10.35 2.18
CA ARG A 163 -8.18 -10.28 2.01
C ARG A 163 -7.80 -10.39 0.54
N GLN A 164 -6.68 -9.82 0.15
CA GLN A 164 -6.18 -9.94 -1.24
C GLN A 164 -5.92 -11.39 -1.65
N ILE A 165 -5.45 -12.23 -0.72
CA ILE A 165 -5.24 -13.67 -0.98
C ILE A 165 -6.54 -14.40 -1.31
N ASP A 166 -7.71 -13.84 -0.99
CA ASP A 166 -9.02 -14.40 -1.29
C ASP A 166 -9.46 -14.18 -2.75
N ILE A 167 -8.76 -13.29 -3.49
CA ILE A 167 -9.10 -12.95 -4.88
C ILE A 167 -8.95 -14.17 -5.80
N PHE A 168 -7.82 -14.86 -5.74
CA PHE A 168 -7.53 -15.98 -6.61
C PHE A 168 -8.55 -17.13 -6.47
N PRO A 169 -8.82 -17.68 -5.27
CA PRO A 169 -9.85 -18.71 -5.12
C PRO A 169 -11.25 -18.22 -5.48
N SER A 170 -11.53 -16.92 -5.35
CA SER A 170 -12.80 -16.34 -5.78
C SER A 170 -12.95 -16.38 -7.29
N ILE A 171 -11.91 -16.01 -8.04
CA ILE A 171 -11.91 -16.08 -9.51
C ILE A 171 -12.16 -17.51 -9.97
N VAL A 172 -11.45 -18.50 -9.39
CA VAL A 172 -11.61 -19.92 -9.71
C VAL A 172 -13.05 -20.37 -9.49
N SER A 173 -13.65 -20.03 -8.34
CA SER A 173 -15.02 -20.38 -8.00
C SER A 173 -16.05 -19.70 -8.92
N ILE A 174 -15.89 -18.43 -9.23
CA ILE A 174 -16.80 -17.68 -10.10
C ILE A 174 -16.73 -18.22 -11.54
N ALA A 175 -15.53 -18.57 -12.00
CA ALA A 175 -15.32 -19.14 -13.33
C ALA A 175 -15.84 -20.60 -13.46
N GLY A 176 -16.25 -21.22 -12.35
CA GLY A 176 -16.69 -22.62 -12.33
C GLY A 176 -15.58 -23.62 -12.63
N LEU A 177 -14.34 -23.25 -12.36
CA LEU A 177 -13.18 -24.13 -12.53
C LEU A 177 -13.09 -25.14 -11.39
N PRO A 178 -12.43 -26.29 -11.60
CA PRO A 178 -12.22 -27.29 -10.55
C PRO A 178 -11.54 -26.67 -9.33
N GLU A 179 -11.88 -27.15 -8.14
CA GLU A 179 -11.25 -26.74 -6.90
C GLU A 179 -9.74 -27.01 -6.95
N ILE A 180 -8.98 -26.04 -6.44
CA ILE A 180 -7.53 -26.14 -6.39
C ILE A 180 -7.17 -27.17 -5.32
N LYS A 181 -6.40 -28.17 -5.70
CA LYS A 181 -5.98 -29.25 -4.79
C LYS A 181 -4.77 -28.90 -3.95
N GLU A 182 -3.99 -27.93 -4.42
CA GLU A 182 -2.85 -27.39 -3.68
C GLU A 182 -3.33 -26.62 -2.46
N GLN A 183 -2.52 -26.63 -1.40
CA GLN A 183 -2.84 -25.87 -0.20
C GLN A 183 -2.72 -24.37 -0.50
N ILE A 184 -3.86 -23.67 -0.44
CA ILE A 184 -3.93 -22.21 -0.55
C ILE A 184 -4.53 -21.63 0.74
N GLU A 185 -4.04 -20.49 1.17
CA GLU A 185 -4.51 -19.83 2.40
C GLU A 185 -5.75 -18.96 2.17
N GLY A 186 -5.97 -18.52 0.93
CA GLY A 186 -7.14 -17.73 0.55
C GLY A 186 -8.42 -18.56 0.51
N LYS A 187 -9.56 -17.89 0.75
CA LYS A 187 -10.90 -18.48 0.69
C LYS A 187 -11.73 -17.77 -0.38
N SER A 188 -12.57 -18.54 -1.09
CA SER A 188 -13.47 -17.95 -2.08
C SER A 188 -14.46 -16.99 -1.43
N LEU A 189 -14.58 -15.80 -1.98
CA LEU A 189 -15.54 -14.76 -1.61
C LEU A 189 -16.92 -14.96 -2.29
N LEU A 190 -17.10 -16.03 -3.08
CA LEU A 190 -18.35 -16.30 -3.79
C LEU A 190 -19.58 -16.30 -2.86
N PRO A 191 -19.52 -16.85 -1.62
CA PRO A 191 -20.65 -16.77 -0.69
C PRO A 191 -21.06 -15.32 -0.40
N VAL A 192 -20.12 -14.44 -0.02
CA VAL A 192 -20.45 -13.03 0.28
C VAL A 192 -20.84 -12.25 -0.97
N ILE A 193 -20.28 -12.57 -2.13
CA ILE A 193 -20.71 -12.01 -3.42
C ILE A 193 -22.17 -12.38 -3.71
N ASN A 194 -22.61 -13.58 -3.36
CA ASN A 194 -24.00 -14.02 -3.48
C ASN A 194 -24.91 -13.55 -2.32
N GLY A 195 -24.36 -12.99 -1.26
CA GLY A 195 -25.12 -12.46 -0.11
C GLY A 195 -25.28 -13.42 1.04
N GLU A 196 -24.53 -14.45 1.03
CA GLU A 196 -24.45 -15.40 2.12
C GLU A 196 -23.50 -14.89 3.21
N LYS A 197 -23.63 -15.41 4.41
CA LYS A 197 -22.69 -15.12 5.50
C LYS A 197 -21.43 -15.97 5.35
N MET A 198 -20.30 -15.34 5.57
CA MET A 198 -19.01 -16.01 5.67
C MET A 198 -18.31 -15.58 6.97
N ASN A 199 -17.61 -16.48 7.61
CA ASN A 199 -16.79 -16.12 8.76
C ASN A 199 -15.66 -15.22 8.30
N GLU A 200 -15.46 -14.14 9.03
CA GLU A 200 -14.32 -13.24 8.80
C GLU A 200 -13.00 -13.93 9.15
N GLU A 201 -12.03 -13.78 8.30
CA GLU A 201 -10.66 -14.23 8.56
C GLU A 201 -9.77 -13.03 8.86
N PRO A 202 -8.93 -13.12 9.89
CA PRO A 202 -7.92 -12.10 10.12
C PRO A 202 -6.96 -11.98 8.95
N ALA A 203 -6.51 -10.77 8.65
CA ALA A 203 -5.52 -10.50 7.63
C ALA A 203 -4.14 -10.38 8.28
N LEU A 204 -3.19 -11.20 7.85
CA LEU A 204 -1.78 -10.97 8.14
C LEU A 204 -1.34 -9.74 7.34
N ILE A 205 -0.65 -8.83 7.99
CA ILE A 205 -0.07 -7.63 7.40
C ILE A 205 1.40 -7.55 7.77
N GLU A 206 2.25 -7.30 6.79
CA GLU A 206 3.69 -7.15 7.01
C GLU A 206 4.29 -6.18 5.99
N ASN A 207 5.34 -5.51 6.40
CA ASN A 207 6.23 -4.86 5.46
C ASN A 207 7.45 -5.76 5.27
N GLN A 208 7.67 -6.19 4.07
CA GLN A 208 8.92 -6.85 3.72
C GLN A 208 9.80 -5.82 3.01
N ILE A 209 10.89 -5.42 3.65
CA ILE A 209 11.93 -4.67 2.98
C ILE A 209 12.73 -5.70 2.18
N LEU A 210 12.95 -5.39 0.91
CA LEU A 210 13.67 -6.27 -0.03
C LEU A 210 15.18 -6.41 0.30
N ASP A 211 15.64 -5.76 1.36
CA ASP A 211 17.00 -5.84 1.86
C ASP A 211 17.05 -6.84 3.04
N PRO A 212 17.70 -7.99 2.88
CA PRO A 212 17.83 -9.00 3.94
C PRO A 212 18.52 -8.48 5.21
N ASP A 213 19.33 -7.41 5.08
CA ASP A 213 20.07 -6.80 6.17
C ASP A 213 19.27 -5.68 6.87
N ASP A 214 18.02 -5.44 6.49
CA ASP A 214 17.18 -4.43 7.13
C ASP A 214 16.41 -5.04 8.31
N ASP A 215 16.83 -4.68 9.53
CA ASP A 215 16.20 -5.12 10.79
C ASP A 215 14.81 -4.49 11.04
N ASP A 216 14.32 -3.66 10.13
CA ASP A 216 13.10 -2.89 10.28
C ASP A 216 11.84 -3.61 9.74
N VAL A 217 11.71 -4.90 10.00
CA VAL A 217 10.54 -5.69 9.58
C VAL A 217 9.43 -5.57 10.62
N VAL A 218 8.28 -5.07 10.20
CA VAL A 218 7.07 -4.97 11.02
C VAL A 218 6.06 -6.02 10.55
N ILE A 219 5.47 -6.71 11.51
CA ILE A 219 4.46 -7.74 11.28
C ILE A 219 3.23 -7.47 12.14
N GLY A 220 2.07 -7.78 11.62
CA GLY A 220 0.83 -7.55 12.35
C GLY A 220 -0.35 -8.36 11.84
N VAL A 221 -1.46 -8.15 12.50
CA VAL A 221 -2.72 -8.78 12.14
C VAL A 221 -3.85 -7.75 12.23
N ARG A 222 -4.75 -7.80 11.26
CA ARG A 222 -5.93 -6.96 11.18
C ARG A 222 -7.20 -7.79 11.18
N THR A 223 -8.16 -7.37 11.97
CA THR A 223 -9.55 -7.84 11.99
C THR A 223 -10.48 -6.66 11.70
N SER A 224 -11.77 -6.86 11.56
CA SER A 224 -12.75 -5.75 11.46
C SER A 224 -12.84 -4.91 12.74
N SER A 225 -12.34 -5.42 13.87
CA SER A 225 -12.44 -4.75 15.17
C SER A 225 -11.14 -4.13 15.64
N TYR A 226 -10.02 -4.81 15.42
CA TYR A 226 -8.72 -4.41 15.93
C TYR A 226 -7.64 -4.61 14.90
N LYS A 227 -6.63 -3.75 14.97
CA LYS A 227 -5.39 -3.89 14.24
C LYS A 227 -4.22 -3.82 15.20
N TYR A 228 -3.36 -4.80 15.10
CA TYR A 228 -2.16 -4.91 15.92
C TYR A 228 -0.95 -5.13 15.03
N PHE A 229 0.13 -4.40 15.29
CA PHE A 229 1.42 -4.65 14.65
C PHE A 229 2.58 -4.29 15.56
N ARG A 230 3.73 -4.88 15.29
CA ARG A 230 4.97 -4.68 16.04
C ARG A 230 6.17 -5.08 15.22
N ASP A 231 7.35 -4.76 15.73
CA ASP A 231 8.60 -5.31 15.20
C ASP A 231 8.55 -6.85 15.18
N ARG A 232 9.06 -7.45 14.11
CA ARG A 232 9.02 -8.89 13.89
C ARG A 232 9.82 -9.65 14.95
N TYR A 233 10.96 -9.08 15.36
CA TYR A 233 11.95 -9.72 16.24
C TYR A 233 11.81 -9.26 17.68
N ASP A 234 11.41 -8.03 17.94
CA ASP A 234 11.20 -7.49 19.29
C ASP A 234 9.73 -7.09 19.52
N LYS A 235 9.01 -7.91 20.29
CA LYS A 235 7.60 -7.70 20.62
C LYS A 235 7.30 -6.38 21.33
N LYS A 236 8.28 -5.78 21.99
CA LYS A 236 8.11 -4.52 22.73
C LYS A 236 8.45 -3.30 21.88
N ASN A 237 9.14 -3.52 20.80
CA ASN A 237 9.53 -2.45 19.90
C ASN A 237 8.40 -2.17 18.89
N LYS A 238 8.07 -0.89 18.70
CA LYS A 238 7.11 -0.42 17.69
C LYS A 238 5.72 -1.04 17.76
N SER A 239 5.31 -1.55 18.94
CA SER A 239 4.00 -2.17 19.08
C SER A 239 2.88 -1.12 19.06
N CYS A 240 1.87 -1.38 18.24
CA CYS A 240 0.68 -0.57 18.12
C CYS A 240 -0.56 -1.44 18.13
N LEU A 241 -1.59 -0.99 18.83
CA LEU A 241 -2.93 -1.58 18.83
C LEU A 241 -3.97 -0.49 18.63
N PHE A 242 -4.87 -0.67 17.67
CA PHE A 242 -5.94 0.26 17.35
C PHE A 242 -7.30 -0.43 17.41
N ASP A 243 -8.30 0.25 18.00
CA ASP A 243 -9.70 -0.14 17.97
C ASP A 243 -10.38 0.45 16.74
N LEU A 244 -10.44 -0.30 15.65
CA LEU A 244 -10.95 0.19 14.36
C LEU A 244 -12.44 0.52 14.36
N LYS A 245 -13.21 0.05 15.35
CA LYS A 245 -14.63 0.40 15.48
C LYS A 245 -14.84 1.79 16.05
N ASN A 246 -14.02 2.16 17.03
CA ASN A 246 -14.14 3.44 17.73
C ASN A 246 -13.12 4.47 17.21
N ASP A 247 -12.03 4.00 16.59
CA ASP A 247 -10.95 4.80 16.02
C ASP A 247 -10.57 4.28 14.62
N PRO A 248 -11.44 4.44 13.61
CA PRO A 248 -11.19 3.95 12.25
C PRO A 248 -10.03 4.68 11.55
N HIS A 249 -9.53 5.77 12.12
CA HIS A 249 -8.39 6.53 11.60
C HIS A 249 -7.07 6.24 12.34
N GLU A 250 -7.08 5.27 13.25
CA GLU A 250 -5.86 4.78 13.93
C GLU A 250 -5.06 5.90 14.63
N LYS A 251 -5.76 6.81 15.32
CA LYS A 251 -5.16 7.96 16.01
C LYS A 251 -4.64 7.60 17.39
N ASN A 252 -5.28 6.64 18.06
CA ASN A 252 -5.04 6.33 19.46
C ASN A 252 -4.46 4.93 19.61
N ASN A 253 -3.15 4.85 19.84
CA ASN A 253 -2.49 3.59 20.16
C ASN A 253 -2.80 3.17 21.58
N ILE A 254 -3.63 2.12 21.74
CA ILE A 254 -4.08 1.58 23.02
C ILE A 254 -3.29 0.34 23.48
N VAL A 255 -2.13 0.09 22.93
CA VAL A 255 -1.32 -1.11 23.21
C VAL A 255 -0.98 -1.28 24.68
N THR A 256 -0.79 -0.19 25.42
CA THR A 256 -0.48 -0.21 26.86
C THR A 256 -1.72 -0.35 27.74
N GLU A 257 -2.91 -0.06 27.20
CA GLU A 257 -4.17 -0.01 27.93
C GLU A 257 -4.95 -1.33 27.83
N ARG A 258 -4.76 -2.07 26.72
CA ARG A 258 -5.54 -3.26 26.38
C ARG A 258 -4.64 -4.49 26.14
N SER A 259 -3.91 -4.87 27.21
CA SER A 259 -3.08 -6.08 27.20
C SER A 259 -3.87 -7.36 26.90
N ASP A 260 -5.15 -7.40 27.27
CA ASP A 260 -6.08 -8.49 26.98
C ASP A 260 -6.27 -8.69 25.46
N ILE A 261 -6.38 -7.60 24.72
CA ILE A 261 -6.51 -7.65 23.25
C ILE A 261 -5.16 -7.90 22.59
N VAL A 262 -4.07 -7.33 23.12
CA VAL A 262 -2.72 -7.62 22.62
C VAL A 262 -2.43 -9.12 22.64
N GLU A 263 -2.79 -9.82 23.72
CA GLU A 263 -2.61 -11.26 23.83
C GLU A 263 -3.41 -12.02 22.76
N GLN A 264 -4.69 -11.66 22.56
CA GLN A 264 -5.51 -12.26 21.51
C GLN A 264 -4.92 -12.04 20.11
N MET A 265 -4.43 -10.85 19.82
CA MET A 265 -3.84 -10.52 18.51
C MET A 265 -2.49 -11.22 18.29
N GLU A 266 -1.68 -11.38 19.35
CA GLU A 266 -0.46 -12.19 19.30
C GLU A 266 -0.76 -13.68 19.06
N ASP A 267 -1.83 -14.22 19.64
CA ASP A 267 -2.27 -15.59 19.38
C ASP A 267 -2.69 -15.79 17.91
N LEU A 268 -3.39 -14.82 17.35
CA LEU A 268 -3.73 -14.82 15.93
C LEU A 268 -2.47 -14.77 15.06
N LEU A 269 -1.57 -13.86 15.37
CA LEU A 269 -0.30 -13.72 14.65
C LEU A 269 0.55 -15.00 14.71
N ALA A 270 0.61 -15.64 15.87
CA ALA A 270 1.33 -16.90 16.07
C ALA A 270 0.76 -18.05 15.23
N LYS A 271 -0.56 -18.08 14.98
CA LYS A 271 -1.19 -19.08 14.09
C LYS A 271 -0.70 -18.94 12.65
N TYR A 272 -0.61 -17.71 12.14
CA TYR A 272 -0.11 -17.47 10.79
C TYR A 272 1.38 -17.80 10.66
N ARG A 273 2.18 -17.46 11.68
CA ARG A 273 3.63 -17.76 11.67
C ARG A 273 3.96 -19.25 11.72
N LYS A 274 3.09 -20.08 12.27
CA LYS A 274 3.30 -21.56 12.22
C LYS A 274 3.24 -22.11 10.80
N ASN A 275 2.58 -21.41 9.91
CA ASN A 275 2.48 -21.77 8.50
C ASN A 275 3.56 -21.06 7.65
N GLU A 276 4.45 -20.26 8.27
CA GLU A 276 5.64 -19.77 7.57
C GLU A 276 6.42 -21.00 7.11
N TYR A 277 6.35 -21.28 5.83
CA TYR A 277 7.16 -22.33 5.21
C TYR A 277 8.62 -21.95 5.44
N ASN A 278 9.36 -22.85 6.07
CA ASN A 278 10.80 -22.84 5.95
C ASN A 278 11.09 -23.04 4.45
N PHE A 279 11.27 -21.96 3.74
CA PHE A 279 11.89 -21.94 2.43
C PHE A 279 13.39 -22.23 2.62
N GLU A 280 13.71 -23.35 3.24
CA GLU A 280 14.94 -24.10 3.03
C GLU A 280 14.76 -24.94 1.74
N GLY A 281 14.19 -24.34 0.72
CA GLY A 281 14.18 -24.90 -0.61
C GLY A 281 15.49 -24.53 -1.26
N ASP A 282 16.18 -25.49 -1.86
CA ASP A 282 17.26 -25.34 -2.83
C ASP A 282 16.84 -24.31 -3.92
N SER A 283 16.82 -23.04 -3.56
CA SER A 283 16.72 -21.99 -4.56
C SER A 283 18.07 -22.00 -5.28
N ASP A 284 18.05 -22.43 -6.53
CA ASP A 284 19.23 -22.33 -7.40
C ASP A 284 19.67 -20.85 -7.34
N ASP A 285 20.83 -20.59 -6.70
CA ASP A 285 21.38 -19.25 -6.50
C ASP A 285 21.39 -18.41 -7.79
N LYS A 286 21.44 -19.09 -8.94
CA LYS A 286 21.37 -18.48 -10.27
C LYS A 286 19.99 -17.93 -10.61
N GLU A 287 18.93 -18.60 -10.18
CA GLU A 287 17.54 -18.14 -10.43
C GLU A 287 17.19 -16.95 -9.56
N VAL A 288 17.60 -16.98 -8.30
CA VAL A 288 17.48 -15.83 -7.36
C VAL A 288 18.25 -14.62 -7.87
N GLN A 289 19.49 -14.81 -8.38
CA GLN A 289 20.28 -13.75 -8.97
C GLN A 289 19.61 -13.17 -10.22
N LYS A 290 19.06 -14.01 -11.08
CA LYS A 290 18.33 -13.57 -12.27
C LYS A 290 17.09 -12.75 -11.93
N ILE A 291 16.31 -13.20 -10.96
CA ILE A 291 15.13 -12.45 -10.46
C ILE A 291 15.56 -11.11 -9.89
N LYS A 292 16.63 -11.06 -9.06
CA LYS A 292 17.18 -9.80 -8.53
C LYS A 292 17.60 -8.84 -9.65
N GLU A 293 18.26 -9.33 -10.70
CA GLU A 293 18.65 -8.50 -11.84
C GLU A 293 17.44 -7.96 -12.61
N GLU A 294 16.39 -8.74 -12.77
CA GLU A 294 15.15 -8.30 -13.42
C GLU A 294 14.42 -7.25 -12.58
N LEU A 295 14.30 -7.47 -11.27
CA LEU A 295 13.73 -6.50 -10.34
C LEU A 295 14.52 -5.18 -10.34
N LYS A 296 15.85 -5.25 -10.41
CA LYS A 296 16.73 -4.08 -10.52
C LYS A 296 16.53 -3.32 -11.84
N LYS A 297 16.33 -4.03 -12.96
CA LYS A 297 16.03 -3.41 -14.26
C LYS A 297 14.67 -2.71 -14.25
N MET A 298 13.70 -3.26 -13.53
CA MET A 298 12.38 -2.69 -13.34
C MET A 298 12.34 -1.57 -12.28
N GLY A 299 13.45 -1.37 -11.53
CA GLY A 299 13.59 -0.31 -10.54
C GLY A 299 12.92 -0.61 -9.19
N TYR A 300 12.70 -1.88 -8.87
CA TYR A 300 12.15 -2.28 -7.57
C TYR A 300 13.23 -2.40 -6.47
N ILE A 301 14.49 -2.62 -6.86
CA ILE A 301 15.65 -2.70 -5.95
C ILE A 301 16.87 -2.02 -6.58
#